data_e7baaebef3ff9debce8b1599488094a0
#
_entry.id   e7baaebef3ff9debce8b1599488094a0
#
_cell.length_a   1.000
_cell.length_b   1.000
_cell.length_c   1.000
_cell.angle_alpha   90.00
_cell.angle_beta   90.00
_cell.angle_gamma   90.00
#
_symmetry.space_group_name_H-M   'P 1'
#
loop_
_entity.id
_entity.type
_entity.pdbx_description
1 polymer ?
#
loop_
_entity_poly.entity_id
_entity_poly.type
_entity_poly.pdbx_seq_one_letter_code
_entity_poly.pdbx_strand_id
1 'polypeptide(L)'
;IVGVSFAKSLALGLGIPLIEVHHMNAHILAHFAEDPKPQFPFLCLTVSGGHTQIVQIDGFLDMAILGQTIDDAAGEAFDKTGKMLGLTYPAGPIIDKYAQDGDAIYTFTEPKVDELNFSFSGLKTSILHFLQKEMKKDDQFITNNMNNICASVQARIVSILLNKLTIAAKKTGITQLAIAGGVSANSGLRNGLINLCNENDWRHFIPAFQYCTDNAGMIAVSAYQKYLAGKFVGQEVTPKARMEM
;
A
#
# COMPACT_ATOMS: atom_id res chain seq x y z
N ILE A 1 -16.33 15.32 2.68
CA ILE A 1 -17.65 15.99 2.49
C ILE A 1 -17.56 17.03 1.35
N VAL A 2 -16.65 18.01 1.38
CA VAL A 2 -16.60 19.15 0.41
C VAL A 2 -16.58 18.66 -1.04
N GLY A 3 -15.66 17.76 -1.43
CA GLY A 3 -15.54 17.25 -2.80
C GLY A 3 -16.80 16.52 -3.29
N VAL A 4 -17.43 15.71 -2.42
CA VAL A 4 -18.67 15.01 -2.78
C VAL A 4 -19.82 15.99 -2.93
N SER A 5 -19.96 16.99 -2.05
CA SER A 5 -20.99 18.01 -2.17
C SER A 5 -20.82 18.84 -3.46
N PHE A 6 -19.59 19.21 -3.80
CA PHE A 6 -19.30 19.90 -5.06
C PHE A 6 -19.68 19.05 -6.28
N ALA A 7 -19.25 17.79 -6.33
CA ALA A 7 -19.56 16.89 -7.44
C ALA A 7 -21.07 16.68 -7.61
N LYS A 8 -21.80 16.49 -6.51
CA LYS A 8 -23.26 16.35 -6.51
C LYS A 8 -23.96 17.62 -7.05
N SER A 9 -23.53 18.80 -6.56
CA SER A 9 -24.11 20.08 -7.02
C SER A 9 -23.84 20.31 -8.51
N LEU A 10 -22.63 19.99 -8.97
CA LEU A 10 -22.24 20.12 -10.38
C LEU A 10 -23.06 19.18 -11.26
N ALA A 11 -23.17 17.91 -10.88
CA ALA A 11 -23.97 16.90 -11.60
C ALA A 11 -25.44 17.32 -11.68
N LEU A 12 -26.02 17.82 -10.57
CA LEU A 12 -27.38 18.30 -10.53
C LEU A 12 -27.59 19.51 -11.44
N GLY A 13 -26.68 20.51 -11.36
CA GLY A 13 -26.77 21.73 -12.16
C GLY A 13 -26.62 21.51 -13.65
N LEU A 14 -25.83 20.50 -14.06
CA LEU A 14 -25.60 20.15 -15.45
C LEU A 14 -26.59 19.10 -15.98
N GLY A 15 -27.42 18.50 -15.12
CA GLY A 15 -28.34 17.41 -15.50
C GLY A 15 -27.62 16.14 -15.96
N ILE A 16 -26.41 15.86 -15.44
CA ILE A 16 -25.61 14.70 -15.81
C ILE A 16 -25.59 13.67 -14.69
N PRO A 17 -25.41 12.35 -15.02
CA PRO A 17 -25.36 11.31 -14.01
C PRO A 17 -24.11 11.42 -13.13
N LEU A 18 -24.23 10.92 -11.89
CA LEU A 18 -23.15 10.84 -10.91
C LEU A 18 -22.66 9.40 -10.81
N ILE A 19 -21.34 9.22 -10.63
CA ILE A 19 -20.70 7.94 -10.41
C ILE A 19 -19.95 7.98 -9.09
N GLU A 20 -20.27 7.07 -8.18
CA GLU A 20 -19.47 6.86 -6.98
C GLU A 20 -18.25 6.00 -7.28
N VAL A 21 -17.13 6.30 -6.65
CA VAL A 21 -15.86 5.55 -6.80
C VAL A 21 -15.35 5.12 -5.44
N HIS A 22 -15.03 3.84 -5.32
CA HIS A 22 -14.33 3.32 -4.15
C HIS A 22 -12.86 3.69 -4.26
N HIS A 23 -12.33 4.40 -3.26
CA HIS A 23 -10.97 4.96 -3.27
C HIS A 23 -9.88 3.88 -3.44
N MET A 24 -9.99 2.77 -2.70
CA MET A 24 -9.00 1.69 -2.80
C MET A 24 -9.04 0.97 -4.16
N ASN A 25 -10.24 0.78 -4.73
CA ASN A 25 -10.37 0.24 -6.08
C ASN A 25 -9.74 1.17 -7.12
N ALA A 26 -9.85 2.49 -6.91
CA ALA A 26 -9.23 3.47 -7.79
C ALA A 26 -7.70 3.36 -7.78
N HIS A 27 -7.06 3.16 -6.63
CA HIS A 27 -5.62 2.88 -6.56
C HIS A 27 -5.21 1.64 -7.36
N ILE A 28 -5.99 0.56 -7.28
CA ILE A 28 -5.74 -0.67 -8.06
C ILE A 28 -5.91 -0.39 -9.55
N LEU A 29 -7.01 0.24 -9.94
CA LEU A 29 -7.34 0.51 -11.34
C LEU A 29 -6.46 1.60 -11.98
N ALA A 30 -5.67 2.35 -11.20
CA ALA A 30 -4.65 3.26 -11.72
C ALA A 30 -3.65 2.57 -12.66
N HIS A 31 -3.42 1.26 -12.51
CA HIS A 31 -2.61 0.46 -13.44
C HIS A 31 -3.14 0.42 -14.87
N PHE A 32 -4.40 0.82 -15.10
CA PHE A 32 -4.99 0.88 -16.42
C PHE A 32 -4.89 2.27 -17.07
N ALA A 33 -4.27 3.24 -16.39
CA ALA A 33 -4.03 4.58 -16.95
C ALA A 33 -2.92 4.58 -18.01
N GLU A 34 -1.91 3.74 -17.87
CA GLU A 34 -0.73 3.66 -18.75
C GLU A 34 -0.32 2.21 -19.02
N ASP A 35 0.45 1.98 -20.07
CA ASP A 35 1.03 0.66 -20.35
C ASP A 35 2.40 0.49 -19.64
N PRO A 36 2.78 -0.75 -19.28
CA PRO A 36 2.04 -2.01 -19.46
C PRO A 36 0.91 -2.21 -18.45
N LYS A 37 -0.22 -2.76 -18.93
CA LYS A 37 -1.39 -3.06 -18.08
C LYS A 37 -1.41 -4.52 -17.65
N PRO A 38 -1.82 -4.83 -16.40
CA PRO A 38 -2.07 -6.22 -16.00
C PRO A 38 -3.26 -6.79 -16.78
N GLN A 39 -3.25 -8.11 -16.97
CA GLN A 39 -4.38 -8.86 -17.47
C GLN A 39 -5.12 -9.52 -16.31
N PHE A 40 -6.41 -9.70 -16.42
CA PHE A 40 -7.19 -10.43 -15.43
C PHE A 40 -6.99 -11.95 -15.57
N PRO A 41 -6.93 -12.73 -14.47
CA PRO A 41 -6.84 -12.21 -13.10
C PRO A 41 -5.43 -11.76 -12.73
N PHE A 42 -5.33 -10.81 -11.78
CA PHE A 42 -4.06 -10.45 -11.16
C PHE A 42 -4.22 -10.19 -9.66
N LEU A 43 -3.12 -10.23 -8.90
CA LEU A 43 -3.10 -9.85 -7.50
C LEU A 43 -2.53 -8.45 -7.33
N CYS A 44 -3.14 -7.64 -6.48
CA CYS A 44 -2.63 -6.34 -6.11
C CYS A 44 -2.43 -6.23 -4.60
N LEU A 45 -1.22 -5.92 -4.20
CA LEU A 45 -0.89 -5.54 -2.84
C LEU A 45 -1.11 -4.03 -2.70
N THR A 46 -2.21 -3.63 -2.07
CA THR A 46 -2.51 -2.22 -1.78
C THR A 46 -1.94 -1.82 -0.43
N VAL A 47 -1.01 -0.86 -0.41
CA VAL A 47 -0.30 -0.43 0.79
C VAL A 47 -0.30 1.09 0.92
N SER A 48 -0.91 1.59 1.99
CA SER A 48 -1.01 3.02 2.28
C SER A 48 -0.80 3.31 3.78
N GLY A 49 -0.98 4.56 4.18
CA GLY A 49 -0.97 4.95 5.60
C GLY A 49 -2.05 4.28 6.43
N GLY A 50 -3.20 3.95 5.85
CA GLY A 50 -4.35 3.36 6.57
C GLY A 50 -4.76 1.96 6.14
N HIS A 51 -4.22 1.45 5.03
CA HIS A 51 -4.62 0.15 4.48
C HIS A 51 -3.41 -0.69 4.09
N THR A 52 -3.51 -1.99 4.34
CA THR A 52 -2.59 -3.01 3.82
C THR A 52 -3.44 -4.23 3.48
N GLN A 53 -3.59 -4.53 2.19
CA GLN A 53 -4.49 -5.58 1.69
C GLN A 53 -3.87 -6.29 0.49
N ILE A 54 -4.14 -7.59 0.36
CA ILE A 54 -3.95 -8.35 -0.88
C ILE A 54 -5.33 -8.53 -1.51
N VAL A 55 -5.48 -8.02 -2.71
CA VAL A 55 -6.73 -8.09 -3.46
C VAL A 55 -6.52 -8.93 -4.70
N GLN A 56 -7.43 -9.84 -4.98
CA GLN A 56 -7.54 -10.53 -6.26
C GLN A 56 -8.49 -9.73 -7.16
N ILE A 57 -8.09 -9.50 -8.40
CA ILE A 57 -8.87 -8.73 -9.37
C ILE A 57 -9.17 -9.65 -10.55
N ASP A 58 -10.43 -10.05 -10.67
CA ASP A 58 -10.93 -10.90 -11.76
C ASP A 58 -11.56 -10.06 -12.88
N GLY A 59 -11.83 -8.78 -12.61
CA GLY A 59 -12.40 -7.84 -13.57
C GLY A 59 -12.43 -6.41 -13.01
N PHE A 60 -12.74 -5.42 -13.85
CA PHE A 60 -12.79 -4.02 -13.41
C PHE A 60 -13.74 -3.74 -12.25
N LEU A 61 -14.79 -4.53 -12.11
CA LEU A 61 -15.80 -4.41 -11.06
C LEU A 61 -15.89 -5.67 -10.19
N ASP A 62 -14.94 -6.59 -10.34
CA ASP A 62 -14.90 -7.87 -9.63
C ASP A 62 -13.57 -7.99 -8.91
N MET A 63 -13.59 -7.74 -7.60
CA MET A 63 -12.42 -7.69 -6.73
C MET A 63 -12.76 -8.36 -5.40
N ALA A 64 -11.83 -9.17 -4.90
CA ALA A 64 -11.97 -9.86 -3.61
C ALA A 64 -10.73 -9.64 -2.74
N ILE A 65 -10.93 -9.28 -1.47
CA ILE A 65 -9.85 -9.19 -0.48
C ILE A 65 -9.49 -10.61 -0.04
N LEU A 66 -8.23 -11.01 -0.26
CA LEU A 66 -7.70 -12.30 0.19
C LEU A 66 -7.08 -12.22 1.57
N GLY A 67 -6.57 -11.06 1.96
CA GLY A 67 -5.99 -10.82 3.27
C GLY A 67 -5.78 -9.33 3.50
N GLN A 68 -5.79 -8.92 4.78
CA GLN A 68 -5.66 -7.53 5.17
C GLN A 68 -4.97 -7.38 6.52
N THR A 69 -4.54 -6.18 6.86
CA THR A 69 -4.03 -5.93 8.22
C THR A 69 -5.14 -6.03 9.25
N ILE A 70 -4.81 -6.66 10.39
CA ILE A 70 -5.71 -6.79 11.54
C ILE A 70 -5.44 -5.73 12.63
N ASP A 71 -4.40 -4.93 12.43
CA ASP A 71 -4.00 -3.85 13.34
C ASP A 71 -3.45 -2.65 12.55
N ASP A 72 -2.21 -2.21 12.81
CA ASP A 72 -1.59 -1.11 12.08
C ASP A 72 -1.41 -1.45 10.59
N ALA A 73 -1.54 -0.46 9.71
CA ALA A 73 -1.12 -0.59 8.32
C ALA A 73 0.41 -0.44 8.19
N ALA A 74 0.98 -0.94 7.08
CA ALA A 74 2.42 -0.85 6.84
C ALA A 74 2.94 0.60 6.78
N GLY A 75 2.18 1.52 6.17
CA GLY A 75 2.54 2.94 6.17
C GLY A 75 2.52 3.54 7.57
N GLU A 76 1.56 3.16 8.40
CA GLU A 76 1.50 3.55 9.82
C GLU A 76 2.69 2.97 10.61
N ALA A 77 3.14 1.75 10.29
CA ALA A 77 4.34 1.17 10.89
C ALA A 77 5.61 1.96 10.55
N PHE A 78 5.76 2.43 9.30
CA PHE A 78 6.82 3.37 8.91
C PHE A 78 6.74 4.68 9.71
N ASP A 79 5.57 5.31 9.80
CA ASP A 79 5.40 6.58 10.49
C ASP A 79 5.63 6.47 12.00
N LYS A 80 5.12 5.41 12.64
CA LYS A 80 5.37 5.13 14.06
C LYS A 80 6.86 4.88 14.34
N THR A 81 7.55 4.18 13.45
CA THR A 81 9.00 3.97 13.55
C THR A 81 9.75 5.29 13.38
N GLY A 82 9.41 6.08 12.36
CA GLY A 82 10.02 7.39 12.13
C GLY A 82 9.87 8.31 13.34
N LYS A 83 8.71 8.32 14.00
CA LYS A 83 8.50 9.06 15.24
C LYS A 83 9.46 8.62 16.35
N MET A 84 9.73 7.30 16.50
CA MET A 84 10.70 6.80 17.47
C MET A 84 12.15 7.23 17.15
N LEU A 85 12.45 7.41 15.85
CA LEU A 85 13.76 7.86 15.37
C LEU A 85 13.91 9.40 15.34
N GLY A 86 12.87 10.16 15.73
CA GLY A 86 12.89 11.63 15.68
C GLY A 86 12.69 12.21 14.28
N LEU A 87 12.20 11.42 13.32
CA LEU A 87 11.94 11.86 11.94
C LEU A 87 10.60 12.59 11.83
N THR A 88 10.51 13.52 10.86
CA THR A 88 9.28 14.26 10.57
C THR A 88 8.25 13.39 9.81
N TYR A 89 6.98 13.78 9.91
CA TYR A 89 5.88 13.14 9.19
C TYR A 89 5.70 13.75 7.79
N PRO A 90 5.42 12.95 6.75
CA PRO A 90 5.36 11.48 6.73
C PRO A 90 6.77 10.86 6.75
N ALA A 91 6.96 9.82 7.57
CA ALA A 91 8.29 9.25 7.79
C ALA A 91 8.69 8.20 6.74
N GLY A 92 7.71 7.57 6.07
CA GLY A 92 7.99 6.53 5.07
C GLY A 92 9.03 6.94 4.01
N PRO A 93 8.88 8.08 3.30
CA PRO A 93 9.85 8.54 2.32
C PRO A 93 11.22 8.87 2.91
N ILE A 94 11.26 9.33 4.18
CA ILE A 94 12.51 9.66 4.87
C ILE A 94 13.27 8.38 5.25
N ILE A 95 12.56 7.37 5.78
CA ILE A 95 13.13 6.05 6.05
C ILE A 95 13.65 5.42 4.77
N ASP A 96 12.90 5.49 3.66
CA ASP A 96 13.34 4.97 2.37
C ASP A 96 14.65 5.62 1.90
N LYS A 97 14.76 6.94 2.06
CA LYS A 97 15.99 7.68 1.71
C LYS A 97 17.19 7.23 2.55
N TYR A 98 17.07 7.16 3.88
CA TYR A 98 18.15 6.68 4.75
C TYR A 98 18.50 5.21 4.50
N ALA A 99 17.51 4.39 4.18
CA ALA A 99 17.70 2.97 3.91
C ALA A 99 18.55 2.69 2.67
N GLN A 100 18.58 3.60 1.69
CA GLN A 100 19.40 3.45 0.47
C GLN A 100 20.91 3.49 0.76
N ASP A 101 21.32 4.19 1.83
CA ASP A 101 22.73 4.35 2.23
C ASP A 101 23.06 3.48 3.46
N GLY A 102 22.24 2.51 3.80
CA GLY A 102 22.39 1.64 4.97
C GLY A 102 22.28 0.15 4.65
N ASP A 103 22.80 -0.65 5.56
CA ASP A 103 22.74 -2.11 5.54
C ASP A 103 21.69 -2.63 6.53
N ALA A 104 20.90 -3.62 6.12
CA ALA A 104 19.87 -4.25 6.96
C ALA A 104 20.50 -5.27 7.94
N ILE A 105 21.26 -4.77 8.91
CA ILE A 105 22.03 -5.58 9.88
C ILE A 105 21.27 -5.91 11.17
N TYR A 106 20.16 -5.21 11.45
CA TYR A 106 19.35 -5.45 12.65
C TYR A 106 18.14 -6.31 12.32
N THR A 107 17.84 -7.26 13.21
CA THR A 107 16.69 -8.18 13.03
C THR A 107 15.53 -7.77 13.94
N PHE A 108 14.35 -7.66 13.37
CA PHE A 108 13.11 -7.37 14.10
C PHE A 108 12.12 -8.54 13.97
N THR A 109 11.31 -8.73 15.02
CA THR A 109 10.34 -9.81 15.07
C THR A 109 9.22 -9.59 14.05
N GLU A 110 8.83 -10.65 13.36
CA GLU A 110 7.61 -10.69 12.56
C GLU A 110 6.46 -11.19 13.43
N PRO A 111 5.34 -10.45 13.53
CA PRO A 111 4.15 -10.94 14.22
C PRO A 111 3.58 -12.18 13.51
N LYS A 112 3.21 -13.20 14.30
CA LYS A 112 2.53 -14.38 13.75
C LYS A 112 1.05 -14.08 13.62
N VAL A 113 0.55 -14.14 12.39
CA VAL A 113 -0.87 -13.97 12.05
C VAL A 113 -1.27 -15.01 11.03
N ASP A 114 -2.57 -15.35 11.06
CA ASP A 114 -3.11 -16.39 10.20
C ASP A 114 -3.03 -16.04 8.73
N GLU A 115 -2.72 -17.04 7.94
CA GLU A 115 -2.77 -17.09 6.50
C GLU A 115 -2.22 -15.84 5.76
N LEU A 116 -3.11 -15.06 5.12
CA LEU A 116 -2.79 -13.92 4.28
C LEU A 116 -2.95 -12.56 4.99
N ASN A 117 -3.37 -12.57 6.24
CA ASN A 117 -3.49 -11.35 7.03
C ASN A 117 -2.13 -10.80 7.45
N PHE A 118 -2.09 -9.49 7.72
CA PHE A 118 -0.91 -8.78 8.18
C PHE A 118 -1.09 -8.30 9.63
N SER A 119 0.03 -8.11 10.33
CA SER A 119 0.10 -7.39 11.60
C SER A 119 1.43 -6.66 11.69
N PHE A 120 1.41 -5.43 12.16
CA PHE A 120 2.60 -4.59 12.33
C PHE A 120 2.75 -4.05 13.76
N SER A 121 1.75 -4.22 14.64
CA SER A 121 1.83 -3.71 16.02
C SER A 121 2.95 -4.35 16.83
N GLY A 122 3.19 -5.66 16.66
CA GLY A 122 4.31 -6.37 17.30
C GLY A 122 5.68 -5.92 16.78
N LEU A 123 5.80 -5.55 15.51
CA LEU A 123 7.02 -4.98 14.93
C LEU A 123 7.40 -3.66 15.61
N LYS A 124 6.42 -2.76 15.81
CA LYS A 124 6.64 -1.51 16.55
C LYS A 124 7.25 -1.75 17.93
N THR A 125 6.69 -2.71 18.67
CA THR A 125 7.18 -3.06 20.01
C THR A 125 8.60 -3.62 19.97
N SER A 126 8.90 -4.48 19.00
CA SER A 126 10.25 -5.03 18.78
C SER A 126 11.28 -3.93 18.51
N ILE A 127 10.95 -2.98 17.62
CA ILE A 127 11.82 -1.83 17.32
C ILE A 127 12.04 -0.96 18.55
N LEU A 128 10.95 -0.62 19.29
CA LEU A 128 11.04 0.19 20.51
C LEU A 128 11.98 -0.42 21.55
N HIS A 129 11.81 -1.72 21.83
CA HIS A 129 12.67 -2.40 22.80
C HIS A 129 14.13 -2.46 22.36
N PHE A 130 14.36 -2.69 21.07
CA PHE A 130 15.70 -2.66 20.50
C PHE A 130 16.37 -1.29 20.68
N LEU A 131 15.70 -0.21 20.28
CA LEU A 131 16.21 1.14 20.42
C LEU A 131 16.50 1.50 21.89
N GLN A 132 15.55 1.20 22.79
CA GLN A 132 15.73 1.45 24.24
C GLN A 132 16.93 0.69 24.83
N LYS A 133 17.17 -0.54 24.38
CA LYS A 133 18.30 -1.36 24.83
C LYS A 133 19.64 -0.78 24.37
N GLU A 134 19.71 -0.39 23.10
CA GLU A 134 20.98 0.12 22.54
C GLU A 134 21.27 1.55 23.01
N MET A 135 20.27 2.40 23.15
CA MET A 135 20.43 3.76 23.70
C MET A 135 20.88 3.77 25.18
N LYS A 136 20.61 2.71 25.96
CA LYS A 136 21.17 2.57 27.32
C LYS A 136 22.68 2.34 27.32
N LYS A 137 23.26 1.87 26.19
CA LYS A 137 24.71 1.63 26.04
C LYS A 137 25.43 2.82 25.39
N ASP A 138 24.75 3.47 24.44
CA ASP A 138 25.21 4.61 23.67
C ASP A 138 24.03 5.54 23.38
N ASP A 139 24.04 6.72 23.97
CA ASP A 139 22.99 7.73 23.80
C ASP A 139 22.95 8.31 22.36
N GLN A 140 24.07 8.20 21.61
CA GLN A 140 24.17 8.59 20.21
C GLN A 140 23.83 7.47 19.23
N PHE A 141 23.41 6.29 19.73
CA PHE A 141 23.21 5.09 18.90
C PHE A 141 22.30 5.34 17.70
N ILE A 142 21.15 5.99 17.87
CA ILE A 142 20.22 6.29 16.77
C ILE A 142 20.89 7.18 15.73
N THR A 143 21.55 8.25 16.15
CA THR A 143 22.22 9.21 15.25
C THR A 143 23.33 8.52 14.44
N ASN A 144 24.15 7.71 15.09
CA ASN A 144 25.30 7.05 14.47
C ASN A 144 24.89 5.88 13.55
N ASN A 145 23.68 5.31 13.74
CA ASN A 145 23.21 4.13 13.03
C ASN A 145 21.93 4.35 12.22
N MET A 146 21.55 5.60 11.97
CA MET A 146 20.26 5.95 11.34
C MET A 146 20.02 5.18 10.04
N ASN A 147 20.99 5.14 9.13
CA ASN A 147 20.87 4.46 7.83
C ASN A 147 20.63 2.96 8.01
N ASN A 148 21.39 2.29 8.86
CA ASN A 148 21.27 0.85 9.10
C ASN A 148 19.95 0.49 9.83
N ILE A 149 19.49 1.34 10.75
CA ILE A 149 18.20 1.16 11.41
C ILE A 149 17.07 1.28 10.39
N CYS A 150 17.10 2.32 9.55
CA CYS A 150 16.11 2.54 8.50
C CYS A 150 16.10 1.39 7.48
N ALA A 151 17.28 0.95 7.02
CA ALA A 151 17.42 -0.19 6.11
C ALA A 151 16.84 -1.48 6.71
N SER A 152 17.15 -1.75 7.99
CA SER A 152 16.65 -2.95 8.69
C SER A 152 15.15 -2.95 8.89
N VAL A 153 14.58 -1.79 9.25
CA VAL A 153 13.12 -1.62 9.40
C VAL A 153 12.42 -1.79 8.05
N GLN A 154 12.90 -1.12 7.00
CA GLN A 154 12.35 -1.24 5.65
C GLN A 154 12.41 -2.68 5.16
N ALA A 155 13.56 -3.34 5.27
CA ALA A 155 13.73 -4.74 4.87
C ALA A 155 12.72 -5.65 5.58
N ARG A 156 12.47 -5.44 6.89
CA ARG A 156 11.49 -6.24 7.63
C ARG A 156 10.07 -6.00 7.14
N ILE A 157 9.63 -4.76 6.97
CA ILE A 157 8.28 -4.43 6.49
C ILE A 157 8.08 -5.01 5.09
N VAL A 158 9.03 -4.79 4.18
CA VAL A 158 8.99 -5.31 2.81
C VAL A 158 8.93 -6.84 2.79
N SER A 159 9.74 -7.51 3.62
CA SER A 159 9.73 -8.97 3.75
C SER A 159 8.34 -9.50 4.17
N ILE A 160 7.69 -8.89 5.17
CA ILE A 160 6.34 -9.27 5.60
C ILE A 160 5.35 -9.15 4.44
N LEU A 161 5.38 -8.03 3.72
CA LEU A 161 4.48 -7.75 2.62
C LEU A 161 4.65 -8.75 1.46
N LEU A 162 5.88 -8.95 1.01
CA LEU A 162 6.17 -9.81 -0.14
C LEU A 162 6.01 -11.30 0.18
N ASN A 163 6.31 -11.74 1.41
CA ASN A 163 6.06 -13.13 1.84
C ASN A 163 4.56 -13.47 1.74
N LYS A 164 3.68 -12.60 2.23
CA LYS A 164 2.23 -12.81 2.14
C LYS A 164 1.72 -12.76 0.71
N LEU A 165 2.23 -11.85 -0.12
CA LEU A 165 1.90 -11.78 -1.53
C LEU A 165 2.34 -13.06 -2.27
N THR A 166 3.52 -13.60 -1.95
CA THR A 166 4.03 -14.86 -2.49
C THR A 166 3.12 -16.05 -2.13
N ILE A 167 2.67 -16.10 -0.88
CA ILE A 167 1.72 -17.14 -0.44
C ILE A 167 0.41 -17.02 -1.20
N ALA A 168 -0.11 -15.80 -1.38
CA ALA A 168 -1.34 -15.57 -2.14
C ALA A 168 -1.19 -16.00 -3.60
N ALA A 169 -0.09 -15.64 -4.26
CA ALA A 169 0.20 -16.04 -5.64
C ALA A 169 0.26 -17.56 -5.79
N LYS A 170 0.94 -18.25 -4.88
CA LYS A 170 1.02 -19.72 -4.89
C LYS A 170 -0.33 -20.39 -4.62
N LYS A 171 -1.15 -19.85 -3.72
CA LYS A 171 -2.49 -20.38 -3.40
C LYS A 171 -3.48 -20.21 -4.56
N THR A 172 -3.44 -19.08 -5.25
CA THR A 172 -4.36 -18.76 -6.35
C THR A 172 -3.89 -19.23 -7.72
N GLY A 173 -2.58 -19.49 -7.87
CA GLY A 173 -1.96 -19.77 -9.17
C GLY A 173 -1.79 -18.52 -10.05
N ILE A 174 -2.07 -17.33 -9.51
CA ILE A 174 -1.97 -16.06 -10.25
C ILE A 174 -0.51 -15.58 -10.22
N THR A 175 0.05 -15.32 -11.41
CA THR A 175 1.45 -14.96 -11.62
C THR A 175 1.66 -13.50 -12.04
N GLN A 176 0.60 -12.69 -12.07
CA GLN A 176 0.64 -11.26 -12.33
C GLN A 176 0.44 -10.51 -11.01
N LEU A 177 1.48 -9.83 -10.54
CA LEU A 177 1.50 -9.16 -9.25
C LEU A 177 1.65 -7.65 -9.42
N ALA A 178 0.79 -6.90 -8.76
CA ALA A 178 0.80 -5.45 -8.74
C ALA A 178 0.99 -4.91 -7.32
N ILE A 179 1.49 -3.68 -7.21
CA ILE A 179 1.48 -2.90 -5.97
C ILE A 179 0.76 -1.57 -6.20
N ALA A 180 0.02 -1.08 -5.21
CA ALA A 180 -0.69 0.20 -5.31
C ALA A 180 -0.75 0.92 -3.94
N GLY A 181 -1.13 2.20 -3.95
CA GLY A 181 -1.20 3.05 -2.76
C GLY A 181 0.13 3.75 -2.45
N GLY A 182 0.15 4.68 -1.50
CA GLY A 182 1.28 5.57 -1.24
C GLY A 182 2.60 4.85 -0.94
N VAL A 183 2.57 3.71 -0.25
CA VAL A 183 3.78 2.92 0.05
C VAL A 183 4.32 2.19 -1.17
N SER A 184 3.57 2.07 -2.27
CA SER A 184 4.09 1.56 -3.54
C SER A 184 5.18 2.45 -4.16
N ALA A 185 5.37 3.66 -3.67
CA ALA A 185 6.50 4.54 -4.00
C ALA A 185 7.82 4.11 -3.35
N ASN A 186 7.78 3.31 -2.27
CA ASN A 186 8.97 2.87 -1.53
C ASN A 186 9.91 2.05 -2.40
N SER A 187 11.18 2.43 -2.48
CA SER A 187 12.17 1.82 -3.36
C SER A 187 12.46 0.35 -3.01
N GLY A 188 12.51 0.03 -1.72
CA GLY A 188 12.72 -1.33 -1.24
C GLY A 188 11.58 -2.27 -1.63
N LEU A 189 10.32 -1.80 -1.54
CA LEU A 189 9.16 -2.58 -1.96
C LEU A 189 9.15 -2.80 -3.48
N ARG A 190 9.45 -1.77 -4.28
CA ARG A 190 9.52 -1.86 -5.75
C ARG A 190 10.58 -2.85 -6.18
N ASN A 191 11.80 -2.70 -5.69
CA ASN A 191 12.91 -3.59 -6.02
C ASN A 191 12.66 -5.02 -5.53
N GLY A 192 12.10 -5.18 -4.33
CA GLY A 192 11.74 -6.47 -3.79
C GLY A 192 10.69 -7.19 -4.64
N LEU A 193 9.66 -6.48 -5.14
CA LEU A 193 8.67 -7.08 -6.05
C LEU A 193 9.28 -7.50 -7.39
N ILE A 194 10.16 -6.66 -7.97
CA ILE A 194 10.86 -6.98 -9.21
C ILE A 194 11.68 -8.27 -9.04
N ASN A 195 12.48 -8.35 -7.97
CA ASN A 195 13.30 -9.52 -7.68
C ASN A 195 12.44 -10.77 -7.46
N LEU A 196 11.39 -10.67 -6.63
CA LEU A 196 10.45 -11.76 -6.40
C LEU A 196 9.85 -12.30 -7.71
N CYS A 197 9.43 -11.41 -8.60
CA CYS A 197 8.83 -11.82 -9.87
C CYS A 197 9.86 -12.45 -10.81
N ASN A 198 11.07 -11.91 -10.86
CA ASN A 198 12.16 -12.47 -11.68
C ASN A 198 12.57 -13.89 -11.20
N GLU A 199 12.65 -14.10 -9.88
CA GLU A 199 13.01 -15.40 -9.29
C GLU A 199 11.96 -16.49 -9.53
N ASN A 200 10.68 -16.11 -9.74
CA ASN A 200 9.57 -17.05 -9.91
C ASN A 200 9.01 -17.11 -11.35
N ASP A 201 9.60 -16.39 -12.29
CA ASP A 201 9.09 -16.22 -13.67
C ASP A 201 7.65 -15.64 -13.68
N TRP A 202 7.40 -14.66 -12.81
CA TRP A 202 6.13 -13.94 -12.68
C TRP A 202 6.24 -12.55 -13.29
N ARG A 203 5.09 -11.91 -13.55
CA ARG A 203 5.04 -10.54 -14.07
C ARG A 203 4.72 -9.56 -12.96
N HIS A 204 5.46 -8.44 -12.91
CA HIS A 204 5.20 -7.36 -11.97
C HIS A 204 4.59 -6.13 -12.66
N PHE A 205 3.75 -5.41 -11.92
CA PHE A 205 3.15 -4.15 -12.34
C PHE A 205 3.32 -3.12 -11.22
N ILE A 206 4.08 -2.08 -11.51
CA ILE A 206 4.45 -1.05 -10.54
C ILE A 206 3.98 0.29 -11.10
N PRO A 207 3.14 1.05 -10.38
CA PRO A 207 2.59 2.28 -10.90
C PRO A 207 3.69 3.35 -11.06
N ALA A 208 3.54 4.25 -12.04
CA ALA A 208 4.35 5.46 -12.08
C ALA A 208 4.13 6.29 -10.80
N PHE A 209 5.14 7.04 -10.36
CA PHE A 209 5.10 7.76 -9.07
C PHE A 209 3.88 8.67 -8.93
N GLN A 210 3.43 9.28 -10.01
CA GLN A 210 2.24 10.14 -10.03
C GLN A 210 0.94 9.43 -9.66
N TYR A 211 0.88 8.09 -9.76
CA TYR A 211 -0.28 7.27 -9.42
C TYR A 211 -0.15 6.55 -8.07
N CYS A 212 0.99 6.64 -7.39
CA CYS A 212 1.16 6.02 -6.08
C CYS A 212 0.31 6.71 -5.00
N THR A 213 0.23 8.03 -5.04
CA THR A 213 -0.57 8.82 -4.09
C THR A 213 -1.92 9.20 -4.69
N ASP A 214 -2.79 9.80 -3.87
CA ASP A 214 -4.11 10.25 -4.29
C ASP A 214 -4.04 11.20 -5.48
N ASN A 215 -4.78 10.88 -6.53
CA ASN A 215 -4.83 11.67 -7.75
C ASN A 215 -6.20 11.55 -8.43
N ALA A 216 -6.57 12.55 -9.23
CA ALA A 216 -7.82 12.54 -9.95
C ALA A 216 -7.87 11.51 -11.09
N GLY A 217 -6.71 11.16 -11.66
CA GLY A 217 -6.60 10.20 -12.76
C GLY A 217 -7.07 8.80 -12.35
N MET A 218 -6.67 8.32 -11.16
CA MET A 218 -7.12 7.01 -10.66
C MET A 218 -8.65 6.96 -10.48
N ILE A 219 -9.24 8.07 -9.99
CA ILE A 219 -10.68 8.18 -9.84
C ILE A 219 -11.38 8.14 -11.21
N ALA A 220 -10.85 8.88 -12.18
CA ALA A 220 -11.39 8.92 -13.52
C ALA A 220 -11.34 7.57 -14.24
N VAL A 221 -10.21 6.83 -14.13
CA VAL A 221 -10.07 5.48 -14.70
C VAL A 221 -11.09 4.52 -14.09
N SER A 222 -11.23 4.54 -12.76
CA SER A 222 -12.21 3.70 -12.07
C SER A 222 -13.65 4.07 -12.43
N ALA A 223 -13.97 5.38 -12.47
CA ALA A 223 -15.29 5.88 -12.87
C ALA A 223 -15.64 5.50 -14.31
N TYR A 224 -14.66 5.54 -15.22
CA TYR A 224 -14.88 5.19 -16.63
C TYR A 224 -15.35 3.74 -16.80
N GLN A 225 -14.82 2.79 -16.03
CA GLN A 225 -15.28 1.40 -16.06
C GLN A 225 -16.73 1.26 -15.55
N LYS A 226 -17.09 2.01 -14.52
CA LYS A 226 -18.46 2.08 -14.02
C LYS A 226 -19.41 2.73 -15.04
N TYR A 227 -18.94 3.77 -15.73
CA TYR A 227 -19.69 4.42 -16.80
C TYR A 227 -20.02 3.44 -17.93
N LEU A 228 -19.03 2.69 -18.42
CA LEU A 228 -19.24 1.67 -19.46
C LEU A 228 -20.20 0.57 -19.01
N ALA A 229 -20.25 0.25 -17.72
CA ALA A 229 -21.16 -0.72 -17.12
C ALA A 229 -22.54 -0.13 -16.76
N GLY A 230 -22.79 1.16 -17.02
CA GLY A 230 -24.05 1.84 -16.69
C GLY A 230 -24.29 1.98 -15.18
N LYS A 231 -23.24 1.97 -14.35
CA LYS A 231 -23.33 2.04 -12.89
C LYS A 231 -23.34 3.50 -12.43
N PHE A 232 -24.54 4.06 -12.33
CA PHE A 232 -24.77 5.43 -11.86
C PHE A 232 -25.44 5.43 -10.48
N VAL A 233 -25.31 6.55 -9.76
CA VAL A 233 -25.93 6.79 -8.46
C VAL A 233 -26.72 8.10 -8.47
N GLY A 234 -27.72 8.19 -7.61
CA GLY A 234 -28.51 9.40 -7.44
C GLY A 234 -27.90 10.38 -6.44
N GLN A 235 -28.64 11.45 -6.17
CA GLN A 235 -28.24 12.50 -5.23
C GLN A 235 -28.30 12.06 -3.76
N GLU A 236 -28.88 10.89 -3.46
CA GLU A 236 -28.94 10.29 -2.12
C GLU A 236 -27.59 9.72 -1.65
N VAL A 237 -26.63 9.47 -2.58
CA VAL A 237 -25.32 8.93 -2.21
C VAL A 237 -24.61 9.82 -1.19
N THR A 238 -24.04 9.21 -0.17
CA THR A 238 -23.30 9.90 0.90
C THR A 238 -21.84 9.48 0.92
N PRO A 239 -20.90 10.41 1.27
CA PRO A 239 -19.51 10.06 1.42
C PRO A 239 -19.33 9.10 2.61
N LYS A 240 -18.57 8.03 2.41
CA LYS A 240 -18.21 7.06 3.44
C LYS A 240 -16.73 7.21 3.78
N ALA A 241 -16.41 7.42 5.07
CA ALA A 241 -15.03 7.54 5.54
C ALA A 241 -14.27 6.19 5.50
N ARG A 242 -15.02 5.09 5.70
CA ARG A 242 -14.54 3.72 5.53
C ARG A 242 -15.55 3.00 4.66
N MET A 243 -15.09 2.43 3.59
CA MET A 243 -15.91 1.71 2.62
C MET A 243 -15.30 0.30 2.49
N GLU A 244 -16.11 -0.72 2.71
CA GLU A 244 -15.72 -2.11 2.45
C GLU A 244 -15.69 -2.34 0.94
N MET A 245 -14.72 -3.15 0.50
CA MET A 245 -14.58 -3.57 -0.90
C MET A 245 -15.58 -4.68 -1.22
#